data_106cd0c77591c9795952388987e68d25
#
_entry.id   106cd0c77591c9795952388987e68d25
#
_cell.length_a   1.000
_cell.length_b   1.000
_cell.length_c   1.000
_cell.angle_alpha   90.00
_cell.angle_beta   90.00
_cell.angle_gamma   90.00
#
_symmetry.space_group_name_H-M   'P 1'
#
loop_
_entity.id
_entity.type
_entity.pdbx_description
1 polymer ?
#
loop_
_entity_poly.entity_id
_entity_poly.type
_entity_poly.pdbx_seq_one_letter_code
_entity_poly.pdbx_strand_id
1 'polypeptide(L)'
;IDAERFIQLYADGGRPLTTTQQELLYTASDEPIVIDYQNARFVLNFFWALGLVNKNPILTEGPLMQASEGNIGRFASTGGWTLGRHPATALYASQPLITLTLEQQARLEEVAFNVYRPCCNNHTAFADCNHGMAMLGLLELLASQDATVNEMFAAAKAVNGFWFPPQVVETAVF
;
A
#
# COMPACT_ATOMS: atom_id res chain seq x y z
N ILE A 1 -0.05 -11.50 6.39
CA ILE A 1 1.28 -11.90 5.84
C ILE A 1 1.65 -13.26 6.41
N ASP A 2 2.25 -14.10 5.60
CA ASP A 2 3.00 -15.27 6.05
C ASP A 2 4.46 -14.82 6.26
N ALA A 3 4.81 -14.55 7.50
CA ALA A 3 6.10 -13.92 7.84
C ALA A 3 7.30 -14.78 7.42
N GLU A 4 7.23 -16.10 7.64
CA GLU A 4 8.31 -17.03 7.29
C GLU A 4 8.53 -17.06 5.78
N ARG A 5 7.46 -17.18 5.00
CA ARG A 5 7.51 -17.16 3.55
C ARG A 5 8.02 -15.80 3.03
N PHE A 6 7.62 -14.71 3.66
CA PHE A 6 8.06 -13.36 3.30
C PHE A 6 9.59 -13.23 3.50
N ILE A 7 10.10 -13.64 4.66
CA ILE A 7 11.54 -13.63 4.98
C ILE A 7 12.31 -14.50 4.00
N GLN A 8 11.83 -15.72 3.72
CA GLN A 8 12.49 -16.64 2.81
C GLN A 8 12.60 -16.08 1.38
N LEU A 9 11.52 -15.51 0.85
CA LEU A 9 11.52 -14.92 -0.49
C LEU A 9 12.50 -13.75 -0.64
N TYR A 10 12.66 -12.94 0.40
CA TYR A 10 13.66 -11.88 0.40
C TYR A 10 15.09 -12.44 0.46
N ALA A 11 15.32 -13.48 1.25
CA ALA A 11 16.61 -14.17 1.32
C ALA A 11 16.97 -14.82 -0.02
N ASP A 12 16.05 -15.56 -0.63
CA ASP A 12 16.23 -16.20 -1.94
C ASP A 12 16.50 -15.18 -3.07
N GLY A 13 15.92 -13.99 -2.95
CA GLY A 13 16.15 -12.86 -3.85
C GLY A 13 17.47 -12.12 -3.61
N GLY A 14 18.34 -12.61 -2.71
CA GLY A 14 19.63 -12.00 -2.39
C GLY A 14 19.55 -10.67 -1.62
N ARG A 15 18.41 -10.41 -0.97
CA ARG A 15 18.15 -9.20 -0.16
C ARG A 15 17.52 -9.59 1.17
N PRO A 16 18.23 -10.29 2.06
CA PRO A 16 17.69 -10.74 3.33
C PRO A 16 17.19 -9.55 4.16
N LEU A 17 16.06 -9.72 4.82
CA LEU A 17 15.50 -8.70 5.70
C LEU A 17 16.39 -8.50 6.93
N THR A 18 16.52 -7.24 7.35
CA THR A 18 17.17 -6.88 8.63
C THR A 18 16.34 -7.38 9.81
N THR A 19 16.94 -7.46 10.99
CA THR A 19 16.25 -7.86 12.23
C THR A 19 15.03 -6.99 12.49
N THR A 20 15.16 -5.67 12.36
CA THR A 20 14.05 -4.71 12.53
C THR A 20 12.91 -4.95 11.53
N GLN A 21 13.23 -5.25 10.27
CA GLN A 21 12.20 -5.57 9.27
C GLN A 21 11.50 -6.89 9.57
N GLN A 22 12.23 -7.88 10.09
CA GLN A 22 11.62 -9.14 10.51
C GLN A 22 10.72 -8.94 11.75
N GLU A 23 11.15 -8.15 12.72
CA GLU A 23 10.35 -7.82 13.90
C GLU A 23 9.00 -7.20 13.54
N LEU A 24 8.96 -6.30 12.54
CA LEU A 24 7.71 -5.70 12.03
C LEU A 24 6.71 -6.74 11.47
N LEU A 25 7.16 -7.93 11.08
CA LEU A 25 6.28 -8.99 10.59
C LEU A 25 5.65 -9.81 11.71
N TYR A 26 6.21 -9.76 12.93
CA TYR A 26 5.78 -10.59 14.05
C TYR A 26 5.20 -9.79 15.23
N THR A 27 5.63 -8.54 15.38
CA THR A 27 5.34 -7.75 16.58
C THR A 27 4.76 -6.39 16.21
N ALA A 28 3.72 -5.96 16.90
CA ALA A 28 3.25 -4.59 16.80
C ALA A 28 4.34 -3.63 17.34
N SER A 29 4.50 -2.49 16.68
CA SER A 29 5.46 -1.46 17.06
C SER A 29 4.81 -0.09 16.96
N ASP A 30 5.06 0.76 17.95
CA ASP A 30 4.69 2.18 17.95
C ASP A 30 5.81 3.06 17.39
N GLU A 31 6.94 2.45 16.97
CA GLU A 31 8.06 3.18 16.40
C GLU A 31 7.72 3.71 15.00
N PRO A 32 8.19 4.92 14.65
CA PRO A 32 7.97 5.50 13.33
C PRO A 32 8.55 4.63 12.22
N ILE A 33 7.78 4.40 11.16
CA ILE A 33 8.28 3.73 9.95
C ILE A 33 9.07 4.77 9.13
N VAL A 34 10.39 4.65 9.14
CA VAL A 34 11.28 5.46 8.30
C VAL A 34 11.46 4.78 6.95
N ILE A 35 11.21 5.51 5.86
CA ILE A 35 11.36 5.00 4.49
C ILE A 35 12.64 5.58 3.87
N ASP A 36 13.48 4.69 3.36
CA ASP A 36 14.71 5.02 2.63
C ASP A 36 14.87 4.12 1.39
N TYR A 37 15.91 4.37 0.58
CA TYR A 37 16.16 3.58 -0.63
C TYR A 37 16.50 2.10 -0.36
N GLN A 38 16.97 1.76 0.84
CA GLN A 38 17.33 0.39 1.18
C GLN A 38 16.11 -0.44 1.57
N ASN A 39 15.14 0.20 2.25
CA ASN A 39 13.94 -0.48 2.75
C ASN A 39 12.67 -0.22 1.90
N ALA A 40 12.72 0.71 0.94
CA ALA A 40 11.53 1.15 0.18
C ALA A 40 10.74 -0.02 -0.43
N ARG A 41 11.43 -1.07 -0.92
CA ARG A 41 10.75 -2.25 -1.47
C ARG A 41 10.09 -3.11 -0.41
N PHE A 42 10.71 -3.26 0.76
CA PHE A 42 10.11 -3.97 1.89
C PHE A 42 8.86 -3.22 2.37
N VAL A 43 8.98 -1.91 2.57
CA VAL A 43 7.88 -1.04 3.02
C VAL A 43 6.73 -1.04 2.01
N LEU A 44 7.02 -1.03 0.71
CA LEU A 44 6.00 -1.19 -0.33
C LEU A 44 5.19 -2.47 -0.13
N ASN A 45 5.87 -3.61 0.01
CA ASN A 45 5.19 -4.89 0.17
C ASN A 45 4.45 -5.00 1.51
N PHE A 46 4.97 -4.36 2.56
CA PHE A 46 4.30 -4.27 3.86
C PHE A 46 2.98 -3.49 3.75
N PHE A 47 3.00 -2.30 3.15
CA PHE A 47 1.79 -1.50 2.93
C PHE A 47 0.86 -2.13 1.88
N TRP A 48 1.38 -2.85 0.90
CA TRP A 48 0.55 -3.62 -0.02
C TRP A 48 -0.28 -4.66 0.74
N ALA A 49 0.33 -5.38 1.69
CA ALA A 49 -0.41 -6.32 2.53
C ALA A 49 -1.50 -5.63 3.36
N LEU A 50 -1.18 -4.49 3.96
CA LEU A 50 -2.13 -3.70 4.75
C LEU A 50 -3.31 -3.24 3.88
N GLY A 51 -3.04 -2.55 2.79
CA GLY A 51 -4.07 -2.04 1.88
C GLY A 51 -4.92 -3.14 1.26
N LEU A 52 -4.32 -4.31 0.93
CA LEU A 52 -5.08 -5.45 0.39
C LEU A 52 -6.11 -6.00 1.38
N VAL A 53 -5.72 -6.09 2.66
CA VAL A 53 -6.51 -6.78 3.69
C VAL A 53 -7.50 -5.84 4.38
N ASN A 54 -7.14 -4.57 4.52
CA ASN A 54 -7.98 -3.62 5.24
C ASN A 54 -9.31 -3.39 4.54
N LYS A 55 -10.40 -3.48 5.31
CA LYS A 55 -11.75 -3.24 4.79
C LYS A 55 -12.03 -1.75 4.75
N ASN A 56 -12.10 -1.19 3.55
CA ASN A 56 -12.39 0.22 3.32
C ASN A 56 -13.41 0.39 2.18
N PRO A 57 -14.31 1.39 2.24
CA PRO A 57 -15.27 1.71 1.18
C PRO A 57 -14.64 1.90 -0.20
N ILE A 58 -13.42 2.48 -0.28
CA ILE A 58 -12.68 2.62 -1.54
C ILE A 58 -12.48 1.27 -2.24
N LEU A 59 -12.24 0.19 -1.48
CA LEU A 59 -12.08 -1.15 -2.04
C LEU A 59 -13.40 -1.87 -2.26
N THR A 60 -14.37 -1.72 -1.35
CA THR A 60 -15.63 -2.50 -1.42
C THR A 60 -16.65 -1.90 -2.37
N GLU A 61 -16.61 -0.59 -2.62
CA GLU A 61 -17.61 0.15 -3.40
C GLU A 61 -17.00 1.03 -4.48
N GLY A 62 -15.68 1.27 -4.40
CA GLY A 62 -14.95 2.21 -5.25
C GLY A 62 -14.61 1.68 -6.65
N PRO A 63 -13.79 2.46 -7.39
CA PRO A 63 -13.54 2.23 -8.81
C PRO A 63 -12.98 0.85 -9.15
N LEU A 64 -12.12 0.30 -8.28
CA LEU A 64 -11.52 -1.03 -8.52
C LEU A 64 -12.57 -2.13 -8.49
N MET A 65 -13.47 -2.09 -7.49
CA MET A 65 -14.57 -3.07 -7.38
C MET A 65 -15.52 -2.94 -8.56
N GLN A 66 -15.89 -1.72 -8.94
CA GLN A 66 -16.77 -1.46 -10.08
C GLN A 66 -16.17 -2.00 -11.40
N ALA A 67 -14.85 -1.79 -11.61
CA ALA A 67 -14.15 -2.28 -12.78
C ALA A 67 -13.86 -3.78 -12.75
N SER A 68 -14.00 -4.45 -11.61
CA SER A 68 -13.65 -5.87 -11.44
C SER A 68 -14.60 -6.82 -12.20
N GLU A 69 -15.83 -6.40 -12.44
CA GLU A 69 -16.88 -7.24 -13.03
C GLU A 69 -17.06 -8.57 -12.27
N GLY A 70 -16.87 -8.52 -10.94
CA GLY A 70 -16.94 -9.70 -10.06
C GLY A 70 -15.65 -10.54 -10.01
N ASN A 71 -14.59 -10.17 -10.73
CA ASN A 71 -13.30 -10.85 -10.73
C ASN A 71 -12.19 -9.92 -10.25
N ILE A 72 -12.11 -9.68 -8.95
CA ILE A 72 -11.07 -8.85 -8.36
C ILE A 72 -9.66 -9.42 -8.54
N GLY A 73 -9.52 -10.72 -8.72
CA GLY A 73 -8.24 -11.40 -8.94
C GLY A 73 -7.58 -11.10 -10.29
N ARG A 74 -8.27 -10.43 -11.22
CA ARG A 74 -7.71 -10.00 -12.51
C ARG A 74 -6.66 -8.88 -12.36
N PHE A 75 -6.69 -8.14 -11.26
CA PHE A 75 -5.77 -7.04 -11.01
C PHE A 75 -4.48 -7.52 -10.33
N ALA A 76 -3.35 -6.92 -10.70
CA ALA A 76 -2.04 -7.26 -10.15
C ALA A 76 -1.95 -7.01 -8.63
N SER A 77 -2.68 -6.02 -8.12
CA SER A 77 -2.75 -5.73 -6.68
C SER A 77 -3.35 -6.87 -5.85
N THR A 78 -4.21 -7.69 -6.45
CA THR A 78 -4.88 -8.80 -5.79
C THR A 78 -4.36 -10.13 -6.29
N GLY A 79 -4.52 -10.46 -7.58
CA GLY A 79 -4.06 -11.74 -8.14
C GLY A 79 -2.54 -11.93 -8.12
N GLY A 80 -1.77 -10.85 -8.07
CA GLY A 80 -0.30 -10.88 -7.98
C GLY A 80 0.24 -11.12 -6.56
N TRP A 81 -0.58 -11.01 -5.52
CA TRP A 81 -0.13 -11.23 -4.14
C TRP A 81 -0.03 -12.72 -3.81
N THR A 82 1.16 -13.17 -3.43
CA THR A 82 1.44 -14.60 -3.15
C THR A 82 2.03 -14.85 -1.75
N LEU A 83 2.11 -13.83 -0.91
CA LEU A 83 2.74 -13.87 0.42
C LEU A 83 1.75 -14.07 1.57
N GLY A 84 0.50 -14.40 1.28
CA GLY A 84 -0.52 -14.72 2.27
C GLY A 84 -0.66 -16.22 2.49
N ARG A 85 -1.25 -16.60 3.64
CA ARG A 85 -1.62 -18.00 3.93
C ARG A 85 -2.83 -18.46 3.12
N HIS A 86 -3.63 -17.53 2.63
CA HIS A 86 -4.83 -17.76 1.83
C HIS A 86 -4.70 -17.11 0.45
N PRO A 87 -5.52 -17.52 -0.53
CA PRO A 87 -5.58 -16.83 -1.82
C PRO A 87 -5.82 -15.33 -1.63
N ALA A 88 -5.15 -14.50 -2.43
CA ALA A 88 -5.25 -13.05 -2.32
C ALA A 88 -6.68 -12.51 -2.43
N THR A 89 -7.49 -13.15 -3.27
CA THR A 89 -8.92 -12.81 -3.42
C THR A 89 -9.74 -13.03 -2.16
N ALA A 90 -9.35 -13.98 -1.31
CA ALA A 90 -9.97 -14.21 0.00
C ALA A 90 -9.48 -13.22 1.07
N LEU A 91 -8.34 -12.57 0.83
CA LEU A 91 -7.76 -11.56 1.72
C LEU A 91 -8.25 -10.14 1.40
N TYR A 92 -8.74 -9.89 0.19
CA TYR A 92 -9.17 -8.58 -0.29
C TYR A 92 -10.28 -7.99 0.58
N ALA A 93 -9.99 -6.83 1.18
CA ALA A 93 -10.92 -6.08 2.05
C ALA A 93 -11.59 -6.97 3.12
N SER A 94 -10.88 -7.95 3.66
CA SER A 94 -11.47 -9.01 4.51
C SER A 94 -11.48 -8.67 6.00
N GLN A 95 -10.65 -7.74 6.45
CA GLN A 95 -10.48 -7.43 7.87
C GLN A 95 -10.52 -5.92 8.13
N PRO A 96 -11.27 -5.43 9.14
CA PRO A 96 -11.26 -4.03 9.54
C PRO A 96 -10.05 -3.75 10.43
N LEU A 97 -8.83 -3.72 9.83
CA LEU A 97 -7.59 -3.47 10.57
C LEU A 97 -7.47 -2.02 11.00
N ILE A 98 -7.86 -1.09 10.14
CA ILE A 98 -7.90 0.35 10.38
C ILE A 98 -9.35 0.80 10.17
N THR A 99 -9.97 1.27 11.23
CA THR A 99 -11.31 1.85 11.18
C THR A 99 -11.20 3.37 11.23
N LEU A 100 -11.71 4.03 10.21
CA LEU A 100 -11.68 5.49 10.08
C LEU A 100 -13.01 6.12 10.53
N THR A 101 -12.93 7.30 11.11
CA THR A 101 -14.11 8.18 11.30
C THR A 101 -14.56 8.71 9.93
N LEU A 102 -15.76 9.30 9.87
CA LEU A 102 -16.26 9.92 8.64
C LEU A 102 -15.33 11.02 8.12
N GLU A 103 -14.74 11.81 9.02
CA GLU A 103 -13.80 12.88 8.65
C GLU A 103 -12.47 12.32 8.14
N GLN A 104 -11.95 11.28 8.77
CA GLN A 104 -10.74 10.59 8.34
C GLN A 104 -10.95 9.93 6.97
N GLN A 105 -12.10 9.28 6.77
CA GLN A 105 -12.46 8.67 5.49
C GLN A 105 -12.57 9.73 4.38
N ALA A 106 -13.19 10.88 4.65
CA ALA A 106 -13.30 11.96 3.68
C ALA A 106 -11.92 12.49 3.26
N ARG A 107 -10.99 12.68 4.22
CA ARG A 107 -9.60 13.06 3.91
C ARG A 107 -8.87 12.01 3.08
N LEU A 108 -9.04 10.73 3.44
CA LEU A 108 -8.50 9.62 2.67
C LEU A 108 -8.98 9.64 1.21
N GLU A 109 -10.28 9.77 1.00
CA GLU A 109 -10.88 9.80 -0.33
C GLU A 109 -10.38 11.00 -1.14
N GLU A 110 -10.36 12.20 -0.56
CA GLU A 110 -9.81 13.38 -1.21
C GLU A 110 -8.40 13.15 -1.73
N VAL A 111 -7.53 12.58 -0.90
CA VAL A 111 -6.14 12.33 -1.30
C VAL A 111 -6.03 11.15 -2.27
N ALA A 112 -6.72 10.04 -2.01
CA ALA A 112 -6.63 8.83 -2.82
C ALA A 112 -7.12 9.03 -4.27
N PHE A 113 -8.10 9.89 -4.50
CA PHE A 113 -8.57 10.24 -5.85
C PHE A 113 -7.67 11.24 -6.57
N ASN A 114 -6.75 11.90 -5.87
CA ASN A 114 -5.88 12.95 -6.43
C ASN A 114 -4.38 12.61 -6.40
N VAL A 115 -3.97 11.50 -5.79
CA VAL A 115 -2.60 10.99 -5.88
C VAL A 115 -2.49 9.98 -7.00
N TYR A 116 -1.75 10.33 -8.05
CA TYR A 116 -1.52 9.49 -9.22
C TYR A 116 -0.19 8.77 -9.13
N ARG A 117 -0.14 7.57 -9.71
CA ARG A 117 1.08 6.76 -9.77
C ARG A 117 1.84 7.03 -11.05
N PRO A 118 3.15 7.34 -10.97
CA PRO A 118 3.96 7.60 -12.16
C PRO A 118 4.02 6.45 -13.17
N CYS A 119 3.81 5.20 -12.72
CA CYS A 119 3.92 4.01 -13.59
C CYS A 119 2.74 3.81 -14.56
N CYS A 120 1.54 4.28 -14.22
CA CYS A 120 0.32 3.94 -14.98
C CYS A 120 -0.69 5.09 -15.08
N ASN A 121 -0.38 6.22 -14.45
CA ASN A 121 -1.26 7.39 -14.40
C ASN A 121 -2.67 7.12 -13.85
N ASN A 122 -2.82 6.07 -13.04
CA ASN A 122 -4.05 5.80 -12.30
C ASN A 122 -3.98 6.44 -10.91
N HIS A 123 -5.10 6.99 -10.43
CA HIS A 123 -5.19 7.48 -9.05
C HIS A 123 -5.22 6.34 -8.04
N THR A 124 -4.85 6.63 -6.79
CA THR A 124 -4.69 5.62 -5.72
C THR A 124 -6.00 4.90 -5.39
N ALA A 125 -7.15 5.57 -5.47
CA ALA A 125 -8.45 4.91 -5.25
C ALA A 125 -8.76 3.80 -6.29
N PHE A 126 -8.10 3.81 -7.46
CA PHE A 126 -8.09 2.70 -8.40
C PHE A 126 -6.82 1.84 -8.18
N ALA A 127 -6.80 1.10 -7.09
CA ALA A 127 -5.63 0.37 -6.58
C ALA A 127 -5.35 -0.93 -7.35
N ASP A 128 -5.21 -0.88 -8.69
CA ASP A 128 -5.10 -2.04 -9.59
C ASP A 128 -3.72 -2.73 -9.59
N CYS A 129 -2.69 -2.07 -9.07
CA CYS A 129 -1.34 -2.64 -8.94
C CYS A 129 -0.83 -2.60 -7.48
N ASN A 130 0.28 -3.29 -7.22
CA ASN A 130 0.89 -3.34 -5.90
C ASN A 130 1.23 -1.95 -5.33
N HIS A 131 1.74 -1.03 -6.15
CA HIS A 131 2.03 0.33 -5.70
C HIS A 131 0.76 1.11 -5.33
N GLY A 132 -0.31 0.97 -6.12
CA GLY A 132 -1.59 1.61 -5.79
C GLY A 132 -2.19 1.08 -4.50
N MET A 133 -2.16 -0.22 -4.30
CA MET A 133 -2.65 -0.86 -3.08
C MET A 133 -1.78 -0.50 -1.86
N ALA A 134 -0.46 -0.45 -2.04
CA ALA A 134 0.46 -0.01 -0.99
C ALA A 134 0.27 1.47 -0.62
N MET A 135 0.07 2.33 -1.61
CA MET A 135 -0.22 3.75 -1.37
C MET A 135 -1.55 3.92 -0.61
N LEU A 136 -2.58 3.14 -0.97
CA LEU A 136 -3.85 3.16 -0.25
C LEU A 136 -3.65 2.77 1.22
N GLY A 137 -2.93 1.68 1.51
CA GLY A 137 -2.63 1.24 2.87
C GLY A 137 -1.83 2.28 3.68
N LEU A 138 -0.89 2.97 3.05
CA LEU A 138 -0.18 4.09 3.69
C LEU A 138 -1.12 5.25 4.03
N LEU A 139 -1.98 5.66 3.08
CA LEU A 139 -2.91 6.75 3.29
C LEU A 139 -3.97 6.42 4.36
N GLU A 140 -4.43 5.17 4.42
CA GLU A 140 -5.32 4.70 5.49
C GLU A 140 -4.67 4.83 6.87
N LEU A 141 -3.40 4.43 6.99
CA LEU A 141 -2.65 4.56 8.25
C LEU A 141 -2.49 6.04 8.64
N LEU A 142 -2.09 6.91 7.71
CA LEU A 142 -1.94 8.33 7.97
C LEU A 142 -3.27 9.00 8.36
N ALA A 143 -4.35 8.67 7.67
CA ALA A 143 -5.68 9.17 8.00
C ALA A 143 -6.12 8.77 9.42
N SER A 144 -5.82 7.53 9.83
CA SER A 144 -6.13 7.04 11.17
C SER A 144 -5.34 7.74 12.29
N GLN A 145 -4.21 8.31 11.94
CA GLN A 145 -3.36 9.12 12.82
C GLN A 145 -3.68 10.62 12.75
N ASP A 146 -4.83 10.98 12.18
CA ASP A 146 -5.32 12.35 12.03
C ASP A 146 -4.42 13.27 11.17
N ALA A 147 -3.61 12.68 10.26
CA ALA A 147 -2.87 13.46 9.29
C ALA A 147 -3.82 14.33 8.45
N THR A 148 -3.41 15.57 8.23
CA THR A 148 -4.12 16.50 7.35
C THR A 148 -3.97 16.10 5.88
N VAL A 149 -4.86 16.58 5.03
CA VAL A 149 -4.80 16.38 3.58
C VAL A 149 -3.43 16.79 3.01
N ASN A 150 -2.88 17.92 3.46
CA ASN A 150 -1.57 18.40 3.01
C ASN A 150 -0.42 17.46 3.43
N GLU A 151 -0.45 16.95 4.66
CA GLU A 151 0.55 15.99 5.15
C GLU A 151 0.46 14.68 4.38
N MET A 152 -0.75 14.19 4.10
CA MET A 152 -0.95 12.99 3.30
C MET A 152 -0.44 13.16 1.86
N PHE A 153 -0.69 14.29 1.21
CA PHE A 153 -0.11 14.60 -0.11
C PHE A 153 1.43 14.67 -0.07
N ALA A 154 1.99 15.31 0.96
CA ALA A 154 3.44 15.41 1.12
C ALA A 154 4.08 14.03 1.31
N ALA A 155 3.48 13.18 2.15
CA ALA A 155 3.92 11.80 2.36
C ALA A 155 3.83 10.97 1.07
N ALA A 156 2.71 11.03 0.36
CA ALA A 156 2.52 10.31 -0.90
C ALA A 156 3.53 10.74 -1.96
N LYS A 157 3.82 12.04 -2.08
CA LYS A 157 4.85 12.56 -2.98
C LYS A 157 6.24 12.04 -2.61
N ALA A 158 6.60 12.09 -1.34
CA ALA A 158 7.90 11.60 -0.86
C ALA A 158 8.07 10.10 -1.13
N VAL A 159 7.06 9.30 -0.81
CA VAL A 159 7.07 7.84 -1.00
C VAL A 159 7.13 7.47 -2.48
N ASN A 160 6.41 8.16 -3.36
CA ASN A 160 6.54 7.98 -4.81
C ASN A 160 7.98 8.24 -5.28
N GLY A 161 8.73 9.14 -4.63
CA GLY A 161 10.16 9.37 -4.90
C GLY A 161 11.03 8.13 -4.65
N PHE A 162 10.71 7.34 -3.63
CA PHE A 162 11.40 6.10 -3.33
C PHE A 162 10.94 4.91 -4.20
N TRP A 163 9.66 4.86 -4.57
CA TRP A 163 9.09 3.76 -5.34
C TRP A 163 9.27 3.92 -6.86
N PHE A 164 9.42 5.16 -7.34
CA PHE A 164 9.55 5.50 -8.76
C PHE A 164 10.72 6.47 -9.04
N PRO A 165 11.96 6.15 -8.61
CA PRO A 165 13.08 7.08 -8.74
C PRO A 165 13.32 7.60 -10.17
N PRO A 166 13.27 6.76 -11.24
CA PRO A 166 13.49 7.22 -12.59
C PRO A 166 12.47 8.27 -13.05
N GLN A 167 11.18 8.03 -12.77
CA GLN A 167 10.08 8.91 -13.17
C GLN A 167 10.13 10.26 -12.44
N VAL A 168 10.56 10.25 -11.17
CA VAL A 168 10.70 11.49 -10.40
C VAL A 168 11.86 12.34 -10.94
N VAL A 169 12.98 11.72 -11.31
CA VAL A 169 14.11 12.43 -11.94
C VAL A 169 13.68 13.01 -13.29
N GLU A 170 12.99 12.26 -14.13
CA GLU A 170 12.46 12.75 -15.42
C GLU A 170 11.56 13.98 -15.21
N THR A 171 10.67 13.95 -14.24
CA THR A 171 9.75 15.07 -13.95
C THR A 171 10.48 16.30 -13.39
N ALA A 172 11.61 16.12 -12.71
CA ALA A 172 12.37 17.22 -12.11
C ALA A 172 13.28 17.95 -13.12
N VAL A 173 13.50 17.37 -14.31
CA VAL A 173 14.39 17.91 -15.36
C VAL A 173 13.61 18.79 -16.36
N PHE A 174 12.30 18.77 -16.35
CA PHE A 174 11.40 19.62 -17.14
C PHE A 174 10.80 20.76 -16.32
#